data_7203c9bb2125a5b79e52ac91b4d40803
#
_entry.id   7203c9bb2125a5b79e52ac91b4d40803
#
_cell.length_a   1.000
_cell.length_b   1.000
_cell.length_c   1.000
_cell.angle_alpha   90.00
_cell.angle_beta   90.00
_cell.angle_gamma   90.00
#
_symmetry.space_group_name_H-M   'P 1'
#
loop_
_entity.id
_entity.type
_entity.pdbx_description
1 polymer ?
#
loop_
_entity_poly.entity_id
_entity_poly.type
_entity_poly.pdbx_seq_one_letter_code
_entity_poly.pdbx_strand_id
1 'polypeptide(L)'
;MQRTLILPMAALLLLPMAGCGKIQARAELKKGNSYYTQEQYTKALAYYKKGLDLDPDATFAWRSVGLSALALYRPGDNDPKNQQYAATAIDAFEKFLADNPDDTKIEDYLMATYVNAEKYNEALAFIDRRVAERPEEAGKLGQAKVNILTKADRLDDAFKQVNLLQGEDKAKTLYAIGSTAWDKVYHDAGKLDAEGKGKMVDLGLGALKQALAIDPEYVDAMVYTGLLYREKSKLDIDGAQRLADETTASDWTKKALDTRKKKAAAQPAPAPANANT
;
A
#
# COMPACT_ATOMS: atom_id res chain seq x y z
N MET A 1 -43.64 46.45 -61.88
CA MET A 1 -43.76 45.71 -60.61
C MET A 1 -42.43 45.04 -60.28
N GLN A 2 -41.54 45.77 -59.61
CA GLN A 2 -40.23 45.23 -59.15
C GLN A 2 -40.37 44.83 -57.71
N ARG A 3 -40.23 43.52 -57.38
CA ARG A 3 -40.15 42.99 -56.03
C ARG A 3 -38.69 42.90 -55.59
N THR A 4 -38.29 43.81 -54.76
CA THR A 4 -37.02 43.82 -54.04
C THR A 4 -37.01 42.71 -52.98
N LEU A 5 -36.17 41.69 -53.15
CA LEU A 5 -35.89 40.70 -52.11
C LEU A 5 -34.90 41.31 -51.11
N ILE A 6 -35.38 41.54 -49.90
CA ILE A 6 -34.53 41.85 -48.73
C ILE A 6 -34.10 40.53 -48.12
N LEU A 7 -32.85 40.17 -48.25
CA LEU A 7 -32.21 39.06 -47.47
C LEU A 7 -31.95 39.54 -46.05
N PRO A 8 -32.30 38.81 -45.04
CA PRO A 8 -31.88 39.13 -43.69
C PRO A 8 -30.41 38.69 -43.48
N MET A 9 -29.56 39.68 -43.32
CA MET A 9 -28.15 39.53 -42.90
C MET A 9 -28.08 39.45 -41.37
N ALA A 10 -28.33 38.25 -40.81
CA ALA A 10 -28.28 38.05 -39.37
C ALA A 10 -27.86 36.60 -39.06
N ALA A 11 -26.63 36.24 -39.35
CA ALA A 11 -26.05 35.00 -38.80
C ALA A 11 -24.50 35.02 -38.95
N LEU A 12 -23.81 35.91 -38.21
CA LEU A 12 -22.34 35.78 -38.10
C LEU A 12 -21.81 36.56 -36.89
N LEU A 13 -22.14 36.12 -35.67
CA LEU A 13 -21.48 36.61 -34.43
C LEU A 13 -21.63 35.62 -33.24
N LEU A 14 -21.22 34.35 -33.45
CA LEU A 14 -21.15 33.37 -32.33
C LEU A 14 -19.95 32.46 -32.45
N LEU A 15 -18.74 32.97 -32.73
CA LEU A 15 -17.54 32.19 -32.70
C LEU A 15 -16.30 33.00 -32.30
N PRO A 16 -16.17 33.46 -31.03
CA PRO A 16 -14.85 33.46 -30.42
C PRO A 16 -14.80 33.15 -28.94
N MET A 17 -15.83 32.59 -28.29
CA MET A 17 -15.75 32.37 -26.83
C MET A 17 -14.90 31.17 -26.41
N ALA A 18 -14.79 30.12 -27.20
CA ALA A 18 -14.01 28.92 -26.88
C ALA A 18 -12.48 29.16 -26.80
N GLY A 19 -11.95 30.14 -27.55
CA GLY A 19 -10.52 30.46 -27.55
C GLY A 19 -10.05 31.22 -26.31
N CYS A 20 -10.88 32.11 -25.76
CA CYS A 20 -10.51 32.92 -24.60
C CYS A 20 -10.38 32.07 -23.32
N GLY A 21 -11.24 31.06 -23.13
CA GLY A 21 -11.19 30.15 -21.99
C GLY A 21 -9.86 29.36 -21.92
N LYS A 22 -9.41 28.80 -23.06
CA LYS A 22 -8.16 28.04 -23.12
C LYS A 22 -6.93 28.90 -22.83
N ILE A 23 -6.92 30.16 -23.28
CA ILE A 23 -5.80 31.09 -22.99
C ILE A 23 -5.78 31.43 -21.49
N GLN A 24 -6.94 31.72 -20.89
CA GLN A 24 -7.07 31.99 -19.48
C GLN A 24 -6.68 30.76 -18.64
N ALA A 25 -7.14 29.55 -19.02
CA ALA A 25 -6.75 28.30 -18.38
C ALA A 25 -5.24 28.11 -18.31
N ARG A 26 -4.53 28.31 -19.45
CA ARG A 26 -3.08 28.24 -19.51
C ARG A 26 -2.40 29.25 -18.57
N ALA A 27 -2.93 30.46 -18.46
CA ALA A 27 -2.42 31.48 -17.55
C ALA A 27 -2.58 31.05 -16.08
N GLU A 28 -3.74 30.47 -15.70
CA GLU A 28 -3.97 29.97 -14.35
C GLU A 28 -3.10 28.76 -14.05
N LEU A 29 -2.96 27.80 -14.97
CA LEU A 29 -2.05 26.65 -14.82
C LEU A 29 -0.60 27.08 -14.65
N LYS A 30 -0.13 28.11 -15.39
CA LYS A 30 1.21 28.68 -15.23
C LYS A 30 1.42 29.29 -13.83
N LYS A 31 0.41 29.99 -13.29
CA LYS A 31 0.46 30.49 -11.89
C LYS A 31 0.53 29.32 -10.91
N GLY A 32 -0.27 28.26 -11.14
CA GLY A 32 -0.18 27.02 -10.38
C GLY A 32 1.23 26.45 -10.32
N ASN A 33 1.91 26.33 -11.48
CA ASN A 33 3.29 25.88 -11.56
C ASN A 33 4.25 26.78 -10.76
N SER A 34 4.08 28.10 -10.84
CA SER A 34 4.91 29.06 -10.07
C SER A 34 4.72 28.89 -8.56
N TYR A 35 3.49 28.68 -8.09
CA TYR A 35 3.23 28.43 -6.67
C TYR A 35 3.73 27.04 -6.23
N TYR A 36 3.62 26.04 -7.08
CA TYR A 36 4.12 24.70 -6.79
C TYR A 36 5.63 24.69 -6.58
N THR A 37 6.40 25.39 -7.45
CA THR A 37 7.86 25.51 -7.31
C THR A 37 8.29 26.32 -6.08
N GLN A 38 7.41 27.14 -5.51
CA GLN A 38 7.58 27.86 -4.25
C GLN A 38 7.04 27.06 -3.05
N GLU A 39 6.66 25.80 -3.22
CA GLU A 39 6.09 24.93 -2.20
C GLU A 39 4.77 25.46 -1.59
N GLN A 40 4.13 26.44 -2.23
CA GLN A 40 2.84 27.01 -1.82
C GLN A 40 1.69 26.13 -2.37
N TYR A 41 1.66 24.87 -1.96
CA TYR A 41 0.79 23.84 -2.56
C TYR A 41 -0.70 24.16 -2.47
N THR A 42 -1.15 24.83 -1.40
CA THR A 42 -2.57 25.25 -1.29
C THR A 42 -2.96 26.23 -2.40
N LYS A 43 -2.08 27.20 -2.73
CA LYS A 43 -2.33 28.14 -3.83
C LYS A 43 -2.18 27.43 -5.17
N ALA A 44 -1.15 26.60 -5.32
CA ALA A 44 -0.96 25.81 -6.54
C ALA A 44 -2.21 25.00 -6.89
N LEU A 45 -2.74 24.25 -5.91
CA LEU A 45 -3.96 23.45 -6.05
C LEU A 45 -5.16 24.28 -6.49
N ALA A 46 -5.35 25.47 -5.90
CA ALA A 46 -6.45 26.37 -6.28
C ALA A 46 -6.32 26.86 -7.72
N TYR A 47 -5.11 27.24 -8.15
CA TYR A 47 -4.87 27.70 -9.51
C TYR A 47 -4.97 26.57 -10.55
N TYR A 48 -4.54 25.36 -10.26
CA TYR A 48 -4.72 24.22 -11.15
C TYR A 48 -6.20 23.87 -11.32
N LYS A 49 -6.99 23.82 -10.24
CA LYS A 49 -8.44 23.60 -10.32
C LYS A 49 -9.12 24.68 -11.15
N LYS A 50 -8.78 25.96 -10.92
CA LYS A 50 -9.31 27.06 -11.73
C LYS A 50 -8.96 26.94 -13.21
N GLY A 51 -7.76 26.45 -13.54
CA GLY A 51 -7.35 26.16 -14.91
C GLY A 51 -8.22 25.10 -15.55
N LEU A 52 -8.50 24.00 -14.84
CA LEU A 52 -9.38 22.92 -15.29
C LEU A 52 -10.84 23.34 -15.41
N ASP A 53 -11.34 24.25 -14.55
CA ASP A 53 -12.69 24.82 -14.65
C ASP A 53 -12.85 25.65 -15.93
N LEU A 54 -11.77 26.31 -16.38
CA LEU A 54 -11.76 27.13 -17.61
C LEU A 54 -11.52 26.31 -18.87
N ASP A 55 -10.79 25.20 -18.78
CA ASP A 55 -10.52 24.27 -19.87
C ASP A 55 -10.52 22.83 -19.35
N PRO A 56 -11.68 22.17 -19.28
CA PRO A 56 -11.78 20.79 -18.84
C PRO A 56 -11.01 19.80 -19.71
N ASP A 57 -10.70 20.17 -20.95
CA ASP A 57 -9.90 19.33 -21.87
C ASP A 57 -8.40 19.34 -21.51
N ALA A 58 -7.95 20.19 -20.60
CA ALA A 58 -6.57 20.24 -20.14
C ALA A 58 -6.26 19.10 -19.15
N THR A 59 -6.60 17.86 -19.50
CA THR A 59 -6.55 16.67 -18.63
C THR A 59 -5.16 16.39 -18.06
N PHE A 60 -4.08 16.82 -18.74
CA PHE A 60 -2.72 16.76 -18.21
C PHE A 60 -2.52 17.52 -16.88
N ALA A 61 -3.37 18.51 -16.57
CA ALA A 61 -3.29 19.29 -15.35
C ALA A 61 -3.73 18.48 -14.12
N TRP A 62 -4.48 17.39 -14.29
CA TRP A 62 -4.86 16.50 -13.18
C TRP A 62 -3.64 15.94 -12.46
N ARG A 63 -2.53 15.67 -13.18
CA ARG A 63 -1.26 15.29 -12.55
C ARG A 63 -0.80 16.33 -11.52
N SER A 64 -0.87 17.60 -11.86
CA SER A 64 -0.44 18.70 -10.97
C SER A 64 -1.40 18.92 -9.81
N VAL A 65 -2.70 18.73 -10.03
CA VAL A 65 -3.72 18.72 -8.95
C VAL A 65 -3.39 17.61 -7.96
N GLY A 66 -3.18 16.38 -8.45
CA GLY A 66 -2.87 15.23 -7.60
C GLY A 66 -1.59 15.43 -6.79
N LEU A 67 -0.50 15.86 -7.43
CA LEU A 67 0.77 16.13 -6.75
C LEU A 67 0.68 17.25 -5.70
N SER A 68 -0.09 18.32 -5.99
CA SER A 68 -0.28 19.40 -5.02
C SER A 68 -1.11 18.95 -3.81
N ALA A 69 -2.16 18.16 -4.04
CA ALA A 69 -2.97 17.60 -2.98
C ALA A 69 -2.19 16.59 -2.14
N LEU A 70 -1.39 15.73 -2.78
CA LEU A 70 -0.51 14.78 -2.10
C LEU A 70 0.54 15.48 -1.22
N ALA A 71 1.11 16.59 -1.68
CA ALA A 71 2.06 17.37 -0.90
C ALA A 71 1.43 18.03 0.35
N LEU A 72 0.11 18.21 0.37
CA LEU A 72 -0.64 18.73 1.52
C LEU A 72 -1.13 17.63 2.45
N TYR A 73 -1.24 16.40 1.95
CA TYR A 73 -1.75 15.26 2.71
C TYR A 73 -0.73 14.76 3.73
N ARG A 74 -1.21 14.45 4.93
CA ARG A 74 -0.42 13.87 6.04
C ARG A 74 -1.01 12.52 6.43
N PRO A 75 -0.34 11.41 6.16
CA PRO A 75 -0.80 10.09 6.58
C PRO A 75 -1.05 10.02 8.09
N GLY A 76 -2.15 9.37 8.49
CA GLY A 76 -2.53 9.21 9.91
C GLY A 76 -3.19 10.40 10.57
N ASP A 77 -3.30 11.55 9.88
CA ASP A 77 -4.04 12.72 10.37
C ASP A 77 -5.51 12.63 9.92
N ASN A 78 -6.42 12.50 10.90
CA ASN A 78 -7.86 12.35 10.68
C ASN A 78 -8.63 13.67 10.53
N ASP A 79 -7.93 14.82 10.46
CA ASP A 79 -8.58 16.10 10.17
C ASP A 79 -9.36 16.01 8.84
N PRO A 80 -10.63 16.45 8.79
CA PRO A 80 -11.46 16.37 7.59
C PRO A 80 -10.83 17.03 6.36
N LYS A 81 -10.11 18.12 6.54
CA LYS A 81 -9.41 18.81 5.45
C LYS A 81 -8.24 17.98 4.93
N ASN A 82 -7.54 17.31 5.82
CA ASN A 82 -6.46 16.39 5.46
C ASN A 82 -7.00 15.21 4.66
N GLN A 83 -8.11 14.61 5.09
CA GLN A 83 -8.79 13.54 4.35
C GLN A 83 -9.29 14.01 2.96
N GLN A 84 -9.71 15.27 2.85
CA GLN A 84 -10.08 15.86 1.56
C GLN A 84 -8.87 16.00 0.61
N TYR A 85 -7.66 16.24 1.14
CA TYR A 85 -6.45 16.25 0.32
C TYR A 85 -6.14 14.85 -0.23
N ALA A 86 -6.24 13.80 0.59
CA ALA A 86 -6.10 12.43 0.12
C ALA A 86 -7.10 12.09 -1.00
N ALA A 87 -8.39 12.39 -0.77
CA ALA A 87 -9.44 12.16 -1.75
C ALA A 87 -9.20 12.94 -3.05
N THR A 88 -8.74 14.21 -2.95
CA THR A 88 -8.40 15.03 -4.12
C THR A 88 -7.22 14.46 -4.89
N ALA A 89 -6.20 13.95 -4.20
CA ALA A 89 -5.04 13.35 -4.85
C ALA A 89 -5.43 12.07 -5.61
N ILE A 90 -6.22 11.21 -4.98
CA ILE A 90 -6.74 9.97 -5.58
C ILE A 90 -7.54 10.29 -6.85
N ASP A 91 -8.59 11.09 -6.74
CA ASP A 91 -9.46 11.47 -7.88
C ASP A 91 -8.66 12.07 -9.05
N ALA A 92 -7.70 12.93 -8.72
CA ALA A 92 -6.87 13.58 -9.74
C ALA A 92 -5.91 12.60 -10.44
N PHE A 93 -5.31 11.68 -9.69
CA PHE A 93 -4.43 10.66 -10.28
C PHE A 93 -5.22 9.66 -11.12
N GLU A 94 -6.41 9.23 -10.67
CA GLU A 94 -7.29 8.36 -11.46
C GLU A 94 -7.68 9.02 -12.80
N LYS A 95 -8.08 10.29 -12.77
CA LYS A 95 -8.41 11.07 -13.98
C LYS A 95 -7.22 11.23 -14.91
N PHE A 96 -6.04 11.48 -14.37
CA PHE A 96 -4.82 11.57 -15.18
C PHE A 96 -4.47 10.24 -15.84
N LEU A 97 -4.54 9.14 -15.07
CA LEU A 97 -4.21 7.80 -15.56
C LEU A 97 -5.22 7.26 -16.58
N ALA A 98 -6.46 7.76 -16.59
CA ALA A 98 -7.43 7.40 -17.63
C ALA A 98 -6.95 7.77 -19.04
N ASP A 99 -6.22 8.88 -19.17
CA ASP A 99 -5.64 9.34 -20.44
C ASP A 99 -4.15 8.94 -20.59
N ASN A 100 -3.48 8.55 -19.50
CA ASN A 100 -2.05 8.23 -19.45
C ASN A 100 -1.81 6.93 -18.66
N PRO A 101 -2.33 5.78 -19.14
CA PRO A 101 -2.33 4.53 -18.37
C PRO A 101 -0.93 3.95 -18.11
N ASP A 102 0.08 4.41 -18.83
CA ASP A 102 1.47 3.93 -18.74
C ASP A 102 2.37 4.81 -17.85
N ASP A 103 1.83 5.87 -17.21
CA ASP A 103 2.62 6.68 -16.26
C ASP A 103 2.79 5.93 -14.93
N THR A 104 3.75 5.01 -14.88
CA THR A 104 4.06 4.16 -13.71
C THR A 104 4.37 4.97 -12.46
N LYS A 105 4.91 6.19 -12.61
CA LYS A 105 5.19 7.06 -11.46
C LYS A 105 3.92 7.57 -10.80
N ILE A 106 2.92 7.95 -11.59
CA ILE A 106 1.63 8.37 -11.05
C ILE A 106 0.84 7.18 -10.51
N GLU A 107 0.97 6.00 -11.13
CA GLU A 107 0.42 4.76 -10.57
C GLU A 107 1.00 4.46 -9.17
N ASP A 108 2.31 4.60 -9.00
CA ASP A 108 2.97 4.40 -7.69
C ASP A 108 2.49 5.43 -6.65
N TYR A 109 2.31 6.70 -7.04
CA TYR A 109 1.73 7.71 -6.14
C TYR A 109 0.28 7.41 -5.79
N LEU A 110 -0.54 6.98 -6.74
CA LEU A 110 -1.93 6.59 -6.49
C LEU A 110 -1.99 5.41 -5.51
N MET A 111 -1.20 4.36 -5.76
CA MET A 111 -1.12 3.20 -4.89
C MET A 111 -0.70 3.59 -3.46
N ALA A 112 0.37 4.38 -3.32
CA ALA A 112 0.82 4.85 -2.02
C ALA A 112 -0.26 5.70 -1.32
N THR A 113 -0.98 6.52 -2.07
CA THR A 113 -2.06 7.37 -1.53
C THR A 113 -3.22 6.52 -1.03
N TYR A 114 -3.66 5.50 -1.78
CA TYR A 114 -4.67 4.55 -1.32
C TYR A 114 -4.27 3.89 0.01
N VAL A 115 -3.04 3.35 0.07
CA VAL A 115 -2.55 2.65 1.27
C VAL A 115 -2.44 3.59 2.47
N ASN A 116 -1.92 4.79 2.27
CA ASN A 116 -1.74 5.79 3.33
C ASN A 116 -3.07 6.39 3.81
N ALA A 117 -4.09 6.42 2.95
CA ALA A 117 -5.46 6.84 3.27
C ALA A 117 -6.34 5.68 3.74
N GLU A 118 -5.75 4.50 3.99
CA GLU A 118 -6.44 3.28 4.44
C GLU A 118 -7.54 2.80 3.47
N LYS A 119 -7.43 3.20 2.20
CA LYS A 119 -8.30 2.79 1.09
C LYS A 119 -7.85 1.43 0.54
N TYR A 120 -7.80 0.42 1.43
CA TYR A 120 -7.21 -0.88 1.10
C TYR A 120 -7.96 -1.64 0.02
N ASN A 121 -9.30 -1.53 -0.03
CA ASN A 121 -10.08 -2.21 -1.06
C ASN A 121 -9.83 -1.61 -2.45
N GLU A 122 -9.73 -0.29 -2.54
CA GLU A 122 -9.40 0.44 -3.76
C GLU A 122 -7.96 0.10 -4.22
N ALA A 123 -7.01 0.04 -3.27
CA ALA A 123 -5.64 -0.39 -3.56
C ALA A 123 -5.57 -1.82 -4.11
N LEU A 124 -6.32 -2.75 -3.52
CA LEU A 124 -6.39 -4.14 -3.99
C LEU A 124 -7.02 -4.24 -5.37
N ALA A 125 -8.13 -3.54 -5.61
CA ALA A 125 -8.77 -3.50 -6.93
C ALA A 125 -7.86 -2.90 -8.01
N PHE A 126 -7.08 -1.87 -7.65
CA PHE A 126 -6.08 -1.28 -8.54
C PHE A 126 -4.97 -2.29 -8.90
N ILE A 127 -4.45 -3.05 -7.92
CA ILE A 127 -3.48 -4.11 -8.18
C ILE A 127 -4.07 -5.18 -9.10
N ASP A 128 -5.29 -5.65 -8.83
CA ASP A 128 -5.91 -6.72 -9.63
C ASP A 128 -6.08 -6.29 -11.09
N ARG A 129 -6.48 -5.04 -11.33
CA ARG A 129 -6.53 -4.47 -12.68
C ARG A 129 -5.14 -4.41 -13.34
N ARG A 130 -4.12 -3.92 -12.64
CA ARG A 130 -2.75 -3.88 -13.18
C ARG A 130 -2.20 -5.25 -13.53
N VAL A 131 -2.42 -6.25 -12.69
CA VAL A 131 -1.99 -7.63 -12.97
C VAL A 131 -2.71 -8.20 -14.20
N ALA A 132 -3.99 -7.86 -14.40
CA ALA A 132 -4.73 -8.27 -15.58
C ALA A 132 -4.20 -7.61 -16.86
N GLU A 133 -3.81 -6.35 -16.79
CA GLU A 133 -3.27 -5.57 -17.92
C GLU A 133 -1.79 -5.88 -18.18
N ARG A 134 -1.01 -6.16 -17.14
CA ARG A 134 0.45 -6.41 -17.15
C ARG A 134 0.81 -7.65 -16.32
N PRO A 135 0.57 -8.86 -16.85
CA PRO A 135 0.82 -10.11 -16.12
C PRO A 135 2.28 -10.29 -15.66
N GLU A 136 3.25 -9.68 -16.35
CA GLU A 136 4.67 -9.71 -15.99
C GLU A 136 4.96 -9.02 -14.65
N GLU A 137 4.12 -8.09 -14.20
CA GLU A 137 4.22 -7.44 -12.90
C GLU A 137 3.64 -8.25 -11.74
N ALA A 138 3.01 -9.40 -12.02
CA ALA A 138 2.27 -10.18 -11.03
C ALA A 138 3.10 -10.56 -9.79
N GLY A 139 4.40 -10.85 -9.95
CA GLY A 139 5.29 -11.17 -8.83
C GLY A 139 5.48 -9.99 -7.87
N LYS A 140 5.84 -8.82 -8.41
CA LYS A 140 6.03 -7.57 -7.63
C LYS A 140 4.72 -7.12 -6.99
N LEU A 141 3.64 -7.12 -7.76
CA LEU A 141 2.32 -6.68 -7.29
C LEU A 141 1.70 -7.69 -6.32
N GLY A 142 2.01 -8.98 -6.46
CA GLY A 142 1.61 -10.01 -5.49
C GLY A 142 2.17 -9.75 -4.10
N GLN A 143 3.45 -9.35 -3.98
CA GLN A 143 4.04 -8.94 -2.71
C GLN A 143 3.35 -7.69 -2.13
N ALA A 144 3.09 -6.67 -2.96
CA ALA A 144 2.36 -5.47 -2.55
C ALA A 144 0.95 -5.82 -2.06
N LYS A 145 0.25 -6.74 -2.74
CA LYS A 145 -1.07 -7.22 -2.35
C LYS A 145 -1.07 -7.87 -0.96
N VAL A 146 -0.09 -8.74 -0.68
CA VAL A 146 0.06 -9.35 0.66
C VAL A 146 0.28 -8.28 1.72
N ASN A 147 1.15 -7.32 1.47
CA ASN A 147 1.43 -6.23 2.41
C ASN A 147 0.17 -5.38 2.70
N ILE A 148 -0.64 -5.09 1.68
CA ILE A 148 -1.90 -4.35 1.82
C ILE A 148 -2.92 -5.17 2.61
N LEU A 149 -3.07 -6.47 2.32
CA LEU A 149 -3.96 -7.35 3.05
C LEU A 149 -3.58 -7.45 4.53
N THR A 150 -2.29 -7.50 4.84
CA THR A 150 -1.78 -7.49 6.21
C THR A 150 -2.11 -6.17 6.93
N LYS A 151 -1.92 -5.02 6.27
CA LYS A 151 -2.30 -3.70 6.80
C LYS A 151 -3.82 -3.55 6.99
N ALA A 152 -4.60 -4.16 6.11
CA ALA A 152 -6.07 -4.18 6.17
C ALA A 152 -6.63 -5.16 7.21
N ASP A 153 -5.77 -5.77 8.02
CA ASP A 153 -6.14 -6.79 8.99
C ASP A 153 -6.77 -8.07 8.40
N ARG A 154 -6.48 -8.36 7.14
CA ARG A 154 -6.99 -9.51 6.37
C ARG A 154 -5.93 -10.61 6.26
N LEU A 155 -5.46 -11.12 7.41
CA LEU A 155 -4.33 -12.06 7.47
C LEU A 155 -4.62 -13.39 6.77
N ASP A 156 -5.88 -13.91 6.82
CA ASP A 156 -6.27 -15.11 6.08
C ASP A 156 -6.10 -14.94 4.57
N ASP A 157 -6.51 -13.79 4.04
CA ASP A 157 -6.38 -13.52 2.62
C ASP A 157 -4.90 -13.27 2.25
N ALA A 158 -4.14 -12.60 3.11
CA ALA A 158 -2.70 -12.43 2.96
C ALA A 158 -1.99 -13.79 2.89
N PHE A 159 -2.35 -14.73 3.77
CA PHE A 159 -1.76 -16.06 3.80
C PHE A 159 -2.12 -16.88 2.55
N LYS A 160 -3.34 -16.79 2.05
CA LYS A 160 -3.73 -17.40 0.77
C LYS A 160 -2.93 -16.81 -0.40
N GLN A 161 -2.81 -15.48 -0.43
CA GLN A 161 -2.09 -14.77 -1.49
C GLN A 161 -0.60 -15.09 -1.51
N VAL A 162 0.03 -15.27 -0.35
CA VAL A 162 1.46 -15.60 -0.23
C VAL A 162 1.83 -16.91 -0.90
N ASN A 163 0.89 -17.85 -1.01
CA ASN A 163 1.12 -19.13 -1.68
C ASN A 163 1.41 -18.98 -3.18
N LEU A 164 1.04 -17.85 -3.78
CA LEU A 164 1.33 -17.52 -5.18
C LEU A 164 2.72 -16.91 -5.37
N LEU A 165 3.39 -16.48 -4.28
CA LEU A 165 4.74 -15.94 -4.32
C LEU A 165 5.80 -17.04 -4.41
N GLN A 166 7.00 -16.67 -4.86
CA GLN A 166 8.13 -17.57 -5.06
C GLN A 166 9.40 -17.03 -4.34
N GLY A 167 10.37 -17.92 -4.13
CA GLY A 167 11.71 -17.55 -3.68
C GLY A 167 11.84 -17.16 -2.20
N GLU A 168 12.93 -16.47 -1.87
CA GLU A 168 13.30 -16.07 -0.50
C GLU A 168 12.30 -15.07 0.10
N ASP A 169 11.76 -14.19 -0.71
CA ASP A 169 10.78 -13.20 -0.24
C ASP A 169 9.50 -13.86 0.26
N LYS A 170 9.16 -15.05 -0.25
CA LYS A 170 8.05 -15.86 0.28
C LYS A 170 8.28 -16.25 1.74
N ALA A 171 9.49 -16.71 2.09
CA ALA A 171 9.79 -17.11 3.47
C ALA A 171 9.71 -15.92 4.44
N LYS A 172 10.22 -14.75 4.05
CA LYS A 172 10.14 -13.52 4.83
C LYS A 172 8.69 -13.06 5.01
N THR A 173 7.89 -13.15 3.95
CA THR A 173 6.48 -12.76 3.98
C THR A 173 5.66 -13.71 4.87
N LEU A 174 5.89 -15.01 4.79
CA LEU A 174 5.27 -16.01 5.66
C LEU A 174 5.65 -15.78 7.13
N TYR A 175 6.91 -15.47 7.41
CA TYR A 175 7.36 -15.07 8.75
C TYR A 175 6.62 -13.81 9.23
N ALA A 176 6.49 -12.78 8.40
CA ALA A 176 5.77 -11.54 8.76
C ALA A 176 4.30 -11.82 9.10
N ILE A 177 3.62 -12.69 8.35
CA ILE A 177 2.24 -13.12 8.66
C ILE A 177 2.19 -13.84 10.02
N GLY A 178 3.10 -14.77 10.26
CA GLY A 178 3.15 -15.54 11.51
C GLY A 178 3.43 -14.66 12.73
N SER A 179 4.37 -13.72 12.62
CA SER A 179 4.68 -12.76 13.69
C SER A 179 3.53 -11.79 13.96
N THR A 180 2.83 -11.32 12.90
CA THR A 180 1.63 -10.48 13.05
C THR A 180 0.49 -11.26 13.71
N ALA A 181 0.30 -12.54 13.36
CA ALA A 181 -0.69 -13.38 14.02
C ALA A 181 -0.42 -13.53 15.52
N TRP A 182 0.84 -13.74 15.90
CA TRP A 182 1.23 -13.77 17.32
C TRP A 182 0.98 -12.42 18.00
N ASP A 183 1.36 -11.32 17.39
CA ASP A 183 1.17 -9.97 17.93
C ASP A 183 -0.31 -9.71 18.26
N LYS A 184 -1.22 -10.09 17.37
CA LYS A 184 -2.67 -9.99 17.59
C LYS A 184 -3.16 -10.83 18.76
N VAL A 185 -2.71 -12.08 18.87
CA VAL A 185 -3.12 -12.97 19.96
C VAL A 185 -2.60 -12.46 21.31
N TYR A 186 -1.37 -11.94 21.32
CA TYR A 186 -0.70 -11.52 22.55
C TYR A 186 -1.12 -10.12 23.01
N HIS A 187 -1.10 -9.11 22.13
CA HIS A 187 -1.37 -7.71 22.48
C HIS A 187 -2.85 -7.34 22.35
N ASP A 188 -3.57 -7.88 21.38
CA ASP A 188 -5.00 -7.63 21.19
C ASP A 188 -5.91 -8.63 21.89
N ALA A 189 -5.40 -9.26 22.96
CA ALA A 189 -6.06 -10.35 23.67
C ALA A 189 -7.50 -10.04 24.15
N GLY A 190 -7.86 -8.77 24.32
CA GLY A 190 -9.22 -8.33 24.67
C GLY A 190 -10.17 -8.15 23.49
N LYS A 191 -9.67 -8.16 22.25
CA LYS A 191 -10.46 -7.95 21.03
C LYS A 191 -10.88 -9.28 20.37
N LEU A 192 -10.16 -10.37 20.66
CA LEU A 192 -10.44 -11.70 20.14
C LEU A 192 -11.05 -12.57 21.22
N ASP A 193 -12.12 -13.29 20.90
CA ASP A 193 -12.62 -14.39 21.73
C ASP A 193 -11.71 -15.63 21.62
N ALA A 194 -12.01 -16.68 22.37
CA ALA A 194 -11.18 -17.89 22.38
C ALA A 194 -11.09 -18.56 21.00
N GLU A 195 -12.19 -18.58 20.23
CA GLU A 195 -12.24 -19.12 18.88
C GLU A 195 -11.40 -18.28 17.91
N GLY A 196 -11.53 -16.97 17.96
CA GLY A 196 -10.73 -16.04 17.14
C GLY A 196 -9.24 -16.16 17.42
N LYS A 197 -8.85 -16.30 18.72
CA LYS A 197 -7.45 -16.55 19.10
C LYS A 197 -6.96 -17.89 18.54
N GLY A 198 -7.75 -18.95 18.65
CA GLY A 198 -7.41 -20.25 18.10
C GLY A 198 -7.16 -20.19 16.60
N LYS A 199 -8.07 -19.60 15.85
CA LYS A 199 -7.91 -19.39 14.39
C LYS A 199 -6.63 -18.62 14.04
N MET A 200 -6.34 -17.57 14.81
CA MET A 200 -5.16 -16.74 14.57
C MET A 200 -3.87 -17.50 14.90
N VAL A 201 -3.85 -18.28 15.98
CA VAL A 201 -2.73 -19.17 16.32
C VAL A 201 -2.49 -20.19 15.20
N ASP A 202 -3.53 -20.85 14.72
CA ASP A 202 -3.42 -21.86 13.66
C ASP A 202 -2.91 -21.26 12.35
N LEU A 203 -3.40 -20.08 11.98
CA LEU A 203 -2.93 -19.34 10.83
C LEU A 203 -1.43 -19.01 10.96
N GLY A 204 -1.03 -18.46 12.09
CA GLY A 204 0.35 -18.10 12.35
C GLY A 204 1.30 -19.31 12.34
N LEU A 205 0.92 -20.40 12.97
CA LEU A 205 1.67 -21.66 12.95
C LEU A 205 1.77 -22.22 11.53
N GLY A 206 0.68 -22.16 10.76
CA GLY A 206 0.66 -22.57 9.34
C GLY A 206 1.64 -21.77 8.48
N ALA A 207 1.68 -20.46 8.68
CA ALA A 207 2.60 -19.56 7.97
C ALA A 207 4.07 -19.83 8.36
N LEU A 208 4.38 -19.90 9.65
CA LEU A 208 5.73 -20.17 10.12
C LEU A 208 6.25 -21.56 9.72
N LYS A 209 5.38 -22.56 9.72
CA LYS A 209 5.71 -23.90 9.21
C LYS A 209 6.16 -23.85 7.74
N GLN A 210 5.46 -23.09 6.90
CA GLN A 210 5.84 -22.92 5.51
C GLN A 210 7.13 -22.09 5.37
N ALA A 211 7.35 -21.07 6.18
CA ALA A 211 8.59 -20.30 6.19
C ALA A 211 9.79 -21.21 6.53
N LEU A 212 9.66 -22.07 7.54
CA LEU A 212 10.67 -23.03 7.97
C LEU A 212 10.88 -24.20 6.98
N ALA A 213 9.88 -24.49 6.15
CA ALA A 213 10.05 -25.45 5.05
C ALA A 213 10.92 -24.89 3.92
N ILE A 214 10.90 -23.55 3.72
CA ILE A 214 11.73 -22.85 2.73
C ILE A 214 13.14 -22.58 3.32
N ASP A 215 13.22 -22.05 4.53
CA ASP A 215 14.49 -21.85 5.27
C ASP A 215 14.45 -22.57 6.63
N PRO A 216 14.97 -23.79 6.70
CA PRO A 216 15.01 -24.57 7.94
C PRO A 216 15.89 -23.98 9.05
N GLU A 217 16.72 -22.98 8.75
CA GLU A 217 17.56 -22.26 9.71
C GLU A 217 17.05 -20.82 10.00
N TYR A 218 15.79 -20.51 9.67
CA TYR A 218 15.18 -19.21 9.95
C TYR A 218 14.90 -19.04 11.44
N VAL A 219 15.88 -18.53 12.19
CA VAL A 219 15.85 -18.43 13.65
C VAL A 219 14.62 -17.69 14.17
N ASP A 220 14.27 -16.55 13.56
CA ASP A 220 13.14 -15.75 14.04
C ASP A 220 11.79 -16.48 13.83
N ALA A 221 11.65 -17.22 12.72
CA ALA A 221 10.47 -18.07 12.51
C ALA A 221 10.37 -19.19 13.58
N MET A 222 11.49 -19.77 13.99
CA MET A 222 11.53 -20.74 15.11
C MET A 222 11.06 -20.09 16.43
N VAL A 223 11.55 -18.88 16.74
CA VAL A 223 11.18 -18.14 17.95
C VAL A 223 9.66 -17.92 17.98
N TYR A 224 9.10 -17.35 16.92
CA TYR A 224 7.65 -17.07 16.86
C TYR A 224 6.81 -18.36 16.83
N THR A 225 7.31 -19.47 16.28
CA THR A 225 6.65 -20.77 16.40
C THR A 225 6.54 -21.18 17.88
N GLY A 226 7.60 -21.06 18.65
CA GLY A 226 7.58 -21.35 20.10
C GLY A 226 6.63 -20.40 20.85
N LEU A 227 6.61 -19.12 20.48
CA LEU A 227 5.70 -18.14 21.09
C LEU A 227 4.23 -18.48 20.80
N LEU A 228 3.87 -18.85 19.58
CA LEU A 228 2.50 -19.23 19.22
C LEU A 228 2.07 -20.54 19.92
N TYR A 229 2.95 -21.52 20.08
CA TYR A 229 2.62 -22.72 20.88
C TYR A 229 2.36 -22.39 22.35
N ARG A 230 3.02 -21.38 22.94
CA ARG A 230 2.71 -20.88 24.27
C ARG A 230 1.33 -20.22 24.35
N GLU A 231 0.94 -19.46 23.32
CA GLU A 231 -0.41 -18.90 23.28
C GLU A 231 -1.45 -20.00 23.07
N LYS A 232 -1.15 -21.01 22.25
CA LYS A 232 -2.02 -22.17 22.04
C LYS A 232 -2.28 -22.93 23.34
N SER A 233 -1.24 -23.22 24.10
CA SER A 233 -1.36 -23.95 25.37
C SER A 233 -2.31 -23.27 26.40
N LYS A 234 -2.44 -21.92 26.34
CA LYS A 234 -3.36 -21.16 27.20
C LYS A 234 -4.82 -21.34 26.77
N LEU A 235 -5.09 -21.76 25.54
CA LEU A 235 -6.44 -22.00 25.01
C LEU A 235 -6.91 -23.43 25.25
N ASP A 236 -5.99 -24.36 25.53
CA ASP A 236 -6.30 -25.76 25.71
C ASP A 236 -6.98 -26.01 27.04
N ILE A 237 -8.15 -26.63 26.99
CA ILE A 237 -8.91 -27.08 28.18
C ILE A 237 -8.34 -28.39 28.70
N ASP A 238 -7.85 -29.27 27.80
CA ASP A 238 -7.22 -30.55 28.17
C ASP A 238 -5.80 -30.30 28.69
N GLY A 239 -5.54 -30.77 29.91
CA GLY A 239 -4.23 -30.64 30.56
C GLY A 239 -3.12 -31.39 29.85
N ALA A 240 -3.40 -32.54 29.20
CA ALA A 240 -2.41 -33.30 28.43
C ALA A 240 -2.02 -32.55 27.16
N GLN A 241 -2.99 -31.99 26.45
CA GLN A 241 -2.72 -31.20 25.24
C GLN A 241 -1.95 -29.93 25.58
N ARG A 242 -2.34 -29.23 26.66
CA ARG A 242 -1.60 -28.04 27.14
C ARG A 242 -0.14 -28.35 27.43
N LEU A 243 0.17 -29.46 28.15
CA LEU A 243 1.53 -29.87 28.44
C LEU A 243 2.31 -30.22 27.16
N ALA A 244 1.66 -30.85 26.19
CA ALA A 244 2.26 -31.15 24.87
C ALA A 244 2.64 -29.86 24.12
N ASP A 245 1.77 -28.86 24.12
CA ASP A 245 2.04 -27.59 23.43
C ASP A 245 3.12 -26.74 24.17
N GLU A 246 3.16 -26.78 25.52
CA GLU A 246 4.24 -26.17 26.31
C GLU A 246 5.59 -26.84 26.04
N THR A 247 5.61 -28.17 25.92
CA THR A 247 6.81 -28.92 25.55
C THR A 247 7.28 -28.55 24.16
N THR A 248 6.36 -28.52 23.20
CA THR A 248 6.66 -28.11 21.81
C THR A 248 7.19 -26.67 21.75
N ALA A 249 6.65 -25.75 22.52
CA ALA A 249 7.13 -24.38 22.63
C ALA A 249 8.59 -24.31 23.15
N SER A 250 8.90 -25.16 24.16
CA SER A 250 10.25 -25.25 24.72
C SER A 250 11.25 -25.81 23.73
N ASP A 251 10.86 -26.84 22.97
CA ASP A 251 11.70 -27.46 21.94
C ASP A 251 12.03 -26.47 20.81
N TRP A 252 11.06 -25.69 20.37
CA TRP A 252 11.30 -24.62 19.37
C TRP A 252 12.23 -23.54 19.89
N THR A 253 12.10 -23.14 21.16
CA THR A 253 12.99 -22.17 21.81
C THR A 253 14.43 -22.70 21.85
N LYS A 254 14.62 -23.97 22.23
CA LYS A 254 15.92 -24.63 22.24
C LYS A 254 16.51 -24.69 20.82
N LYS A 255 15.73 -25.13 19.84
CA LYS A 255 16.15 -25.21 18.43
C LYS A 255 16.61 -23.85 17.91
N ALA A 256 15.88 -22.77 18.21
CA ALA A 256 16.26 -21.41 17.81
C ALA A 256 17.61 -21.00 18.42
N LEU A 257 17.83 -21.27 19.71
CA LEU A 257 19.08 -20.96 20.41
C LEU A 257 20.26 -21.75 19.83
N ASP A 258 20.10 -23.04 19.57
CA ASP A 258 21.14 -23.90 19.03
C ASP A 258 21.49 -23.48 17.60
N THR A 259 20.50 -23.16 16.76
CA THR A 259 20.70 -22.65 15.40
C THR A 259 21.42 -21.29 15.42
N ARG A 260 21.06 -20.40 16.33
CA ARG A 260 21.73 -19.09 16.49
C ARG A 260 23.21 -19.28 16.87
N LYS A 261 23.51 -20.17 17.84
CA LYS A 261 24.89 -20.50 18.23
C LYS A 261 25.69 -21.07 17.07
N LYS A 262 25.11 -22.01 16.31
CA LYS A 262 25.75 -22.60 15.12
C LYS A 262 26.08 -21.52 14.08
N LYS A 263 25.13 -20.61 13.78
CA LYS A 263 25.36 -19.51 12.84
C LYS A 263 26.45 -18.54 13.33
N ALA A 264 26.45 -18.21 14.61
CA ALA A 264 27.49 -17.35 15.20
C ALA A 264 28.89 -17.99 15.16
N ALA A 265 28.99 -19.29 15.39
CA ALA A 265 30.26 -20.01 15.30
C ALA A 265 30.80 -20.16 13.87
N ALA A 266 29.91 -20.12 12.86
CA ALA A 266 30.27 -20.19 11.45
C ALA A 266 30.69 -18.83 10.85
N GLN A 267 30.47 -17.71 11.55
CA GLN A 267 30.92 -16.38 11.11
C GLN A 267 32.43 -16.25 11.41
N PRO A 268 33.30 -15.85 10.44
CA PRO A 268 34.67 -15.54 10.72
C PRO A 268 34.79 -14.42 11.75
N ALA A 269 35.73 -14.54 12.69
CA ALA A 269 35.99 -13.49 13.68
C ALA A 269 36.24 -12.16 12.97
N PRO A 270 35.67 -11.02 13.48
CA PRO A 270 35.96 -9.73 12.91
C PRO A 270 37.49 -9.53 12.87
N ALA A 271 38.00 -9.08 11.70
CA ALA A 271 39.39 -8.75 11.54
C ALA A 271 39.82 -7.79 12.65
N PRO A 272 41.00 -7.97 13.28
CA PRO A 272 41.46 -7.07 14.33
C PRO A 272 41.48 -5.67 13.77
N ALA A 273 40.83 -4.74 14.48
CA ALA A 273 40.90 -3.32 14.15
C ALA A 273 42.39 -2.94 14.08
N ASN A 274 42.86 -2.56 12.90
CA ASN A 274 44.24 -2.09 12.74
C ASN A 274 44.44 -0.92 13.68
N ALA A 275 45.15 -1.19 14.77
CA ALA A 275 45.76 -0.16 15.59
C ALA A 275 46.89 0.47 14.74
N ASN A 276 46.54 1.45 13.94
CA ASN A 276 47.53 2.38 13.39
C ASN A 276 47.48 3.63 14.25
N THR A 277 48.52 3.69 15.09
CA THR A 277 49.06 4.88 15.77
C THR A 277 49.25 6.04 14.80
#